data_2c100f0b7f172b53a2c614ce24dc8d62
#
_entry.id   2c100f0b7f172b53a2c614ce24dc8d62
#
_cell.length_a   1.000
_cell.length_b   1.000
_cell.length_c   1.000
_cell.angle_alpha   90.00
_cell.angle_beta   90.00
_cell.angle_gamma   90.00
#
_symmetry.space_group_name_H-M   'P 1'
#
loop_
_entity.id
_entity.type
_entity.pdbx_description
1 polymer ?
#
loop_
_entity_poly.entity_id
_entity_poly.type
_entity_poly.pdbx_seq_one_letter_code
_entity_poly.pdbx_strand_id
1 'polypeptide(L)'
;MSEGTNQRRRILSGMRPTGKLHLGNLVGALQNWVKLQDEYESYHFVADWHMLTTGYENTLSLRQDTWEMVADWLACGLDPHKATFFIQSRLPEHAELHLLFSMVTPLSWLERVPTYKEQLENITDRDLHTYGFLGYPLLQAADILMYKAHAVPVGEDQVPHVEFTREVARRFNLVFGELELPEGEDGDLASRAIAWATEARGIKFTAGEGIDIVSFLPAAFRQSTLEQRAECLNQQLGELRGIFPEPEALLTSAPRLPGTDGRKMSKSYNNAIFLTDAPEVVSKKLATMMTDPARKRRSDPGNPDVCPVFDLHKVFSAPETIERVNRECRTAEIGCVDCKKLAAGHLNAFLAPIQERRKPYEQNPQEVWDILEDGTRKAHAVAQATMQEVRAAVKLT
;
A
#
# COMPACT_ATOMS: atom_id res chain seq x y z
N MET A 1 -30.68 -20.84 -4.44
CA MET A 1 -30.20 -20.09 -3.27
C MET A 1 -28.76 -20.53 -3.07
N SER A 2 -27.82 -19.85 -3.69
CA SER A 2 -26.38 -20.07 -3.46
C SER A 2 -26.02 -19.45 -2.13
N GLU A 3 -25.59 -20.25 -1.18
CA GLU A 3 -24.93 -19.75 0.04
C GLU A 3 -23.70 -18.95 -0.39
N GLY A 4 -23.86 -17.63 -0.46
CA GLY A 4 -22.75 -16.73 -0.61
C GLY A 4 -21.85 -16.88 0.61
N THR A 5 -20.74 -17.60 0.45
CA THR A 5 -19.64 -17.54 1.40
C THR A 5 -19.28 -16.07 1.58
N ASN A 6 -19.57 -15.53 2.75
CA ASN A 6 -19.23 -14.16 3.14
C ASN A 6 -17.69 -14.06 3.24
N GLN A 7 -17.03 -14.11 2.07
CA GLN A 7 -15.57 -14.04 1.98
C GLN A 7 -15.16 -12.62 2.36
N ARG A 8 -14.34 -12.50 3.40
CA ARG A 8 -13.84 -11.18 3.83
C ARG A 8 -13.17 -10.48 2.65
N ARG A 9 -13.40 -9.19 2.50
CA ARG A 9 -12.70 -8.36 1.50
C ARG A 9 -11.20 -8.38 1.81
N ARG A 10 -10.37 -8.43 0.76
CA ARG A 10 -8.90 -8.46 0.89
C ARG A 10 -8.33 -7.07 0.91
N ILE A 11 -7.32 -6.90 1.75
CA ILE A 11 -6.41 -5.76 1.71
C ILE A 11 -4.98 -6.23 1.53
N LEU A 12 -4.19 -5.41 0.83
CA LEU A 12 -2.77 -5.60 0.71
C LEU A 12 -2.04 -4.32 1.13
N SER A 13 -0.96 -4.48 1.87
CA SER A 13 -0.04 -3.39 2.17
C SER A 13 1.39 -3.92 2.31
N GLY A 14 2.36 -3.16 1.85
CA GLY A 14 3.76 -3.53 1.93
C GLY A 14 4.61 -2.46 2.60
N MET A 15 5.75 -2.88 3.14
CA MET A 15 6.74 -1.96 3.68
C MET A 15 8.15 -2.35 3.21
N ARG A 16 8.93 -1.35 2.78
CA ARG A 16 10.32 -1.57 2.39
C ARG A 16 11.16 -1.90 3.63
N PRO A 17 11.97 -2.96 3.60
CA PRO A 17 12.81 -3.36 4.72
C PRO A 17 13.99 -2.39 4.87
N THR A 18 13.80 -1.39 5.70
CA THR A 18 14.80 -0.37 6.03
C THR A 18 15.30 -0.48 7.47
N GLY A 19 15.13 -1.66 8.10
CA GLY A 19 15.52 -1.93 9.48
C GLY A 19 14.47 -1.48 10.51
N LYS A 20 14.90 -1.27 11.74
CA LYS A 20 14.05 -0.91 12.90
C LYS A 20 13.04 0.18 12.55
N LEU A 21 11.83 0.04 13.06
CA LEU A 21 10.76 1.00 12.82
C LEU A 21 10.75 2.11 13.87
N HIS A 22 10.24 3.26 13.48
CA HIS A 22 10.11 4.44 14.34
C HIS A 22 8.63 4.78 14.58
N LEU A 23 8.36 5.70 15.50
CA LEU A 23 7.01 6.12 15.87
C LEU A 23 6.17 6.55 14.66
N GLY A 24 6.77 7.17 13.64
CA GLY A 24 6.08 7.55 12.42
C GLY A 24 5.55 6.35 11.62
N ASN A 25 6.29 5.23 11.58
CA ASN A 25 5.80 3.98 10.97
C ASN A 25 4.67 3.36 11.78
N LEU A 26 4.78 3.40 13.11
CA LEU A 26 3.75 2.87 13.99
C LEU A 26 2.42 3.59 13.79
N VAL A 27 2.43 4.91 13.90
CA VAL A 27 1.21 5.73 13.82
C VAL A 27 0.71 5.82 12.38
N GLY A 28 1.63 5.93 11.41
CA GLY A 28 1.30 6.08 9.99
C GLY A 28 0.76 4.83 9.32
N ALA A 29 1.12 3.63 9.79
CA ALA A 29 0.74 2.37 9.15
C ALA A 29 0.32 1.28 10.14
N LEU A 30 1.20 0.88 11.08
CA LEU A 30 1.00 -0.35 11.86
C LEU A 30 -0.25 -0.33 12.73
N GLN A 31 -0.56 0.79 13.39
CA GLN A 31 -1.77 0.90 14.21
C GLN A 31 -3.05 0.68 13.39
N ASN A 32 -3.04 1.10 12.13
CA ASN A 32 -4.16 0.85 11.23
C ASN A 32 -4.19 -0.62 10.78
N TRP A 33 -3.06 -1.21 10.43
CA TRP A 33 -2.96 -2.61 10.04
C TRP A 33 -3.46 -3.56 11.14
N VAL A 34 -3.07 -3.27 12.40
CA VAL A 34 -3.54 -4.03 13.58
C VAL A 34 -5.07 -3.99 13.74
N LYS A 35 -5.72 -2.87 13.41
CA LYS A 35 -7.19 -2.80 13.42
C LYS A 35 -7.81 -3.56 12.26
N LEU A 36 -7.26 -3.37 11.06
CA LEU A 36 -7.82 -3.94 9.83
C LEU A 36 -7.71 -5.47 9.75
N GLN A 37 -6.74 -6.10 10.44
CA GLN A 37 -6.61 -7.57 10.44
C GLN A 37 -7.83 -8.31 11.03
N ASP A 38 -8.67 -7.63 11.81
CA ASP A 38 -9.89 -8.21 12.37
C ASP A 38 -11.09 -8.11 11.40
N GLU A 39 -11.05 -7.16 10.47
CA GLU A 39 -12.14 -6.85 9.54
C GLU A 39 -11.91 -7.45 8.14
N TYR A 40 -10.65 -7.52 7.70
CA TYR A 40 -10.25 -7.91 6.35
C TYR A 40 -9.40 -9.18 6.34
N GLU A 41 -9.38 -9.87 5.21
CA GLU A 41 -8.34 -10.84 4.88
C GLU A 41 -7.08 -10.05 4.51
N SER A 42 -6.15 -9.93 5.46
CA SER A 42 -5.03 -8.98 5.40
C SER A 42 -3.74 -9.64 4.92
N TYR A 43 -3.14 -9.06 3.90
CA TYR A 43 -1.83 -9.43 3.37
C TYR A 43 -0.84 -8.29 3.61
N HIS A 44 0.27 -8.61 4.29
CA HIS A 44 1.35 -7.64 4.54
C HIS A 44 2.67 -8.21 4.05
N PHE A 45 3.40 -7.47 3.24
CA PHE A 45 4.61 -8.00 2.64
C PHE A 45 5.83 -7.12 2.86
N VAL A 46 6.97 -7.80 2.95
CA VAL A 46 8.29 -7.18 2.88
C VAL A 46 8.57 -6.83 1.43
N ALA A 47 8.57 -5.55 1.11
CA ALA A 47 8.72 -5.01 -0.23
C ALA A 47 10.23 -4.86 -0.57
N ASP A 48 10.93 -6.00 -0.65
CA ASP A 48 12.37 -6.02 -0.85
C ASP A 48 12.78 -5.66 -2.28
N TRP A 49 12.05 -6.05 -3.31
CA TRP A 49 12.27 -5.55 -4.66
C TRP A 49 12.04 -4.04 -4.77
N HIS A 50 11.01 -3.51 -4.10
CA HIS A 50 10.82 -2.06 -4.02
C HIS A 50 11.99 -1.36 -3.30
N MET A 51 12.59 -2.01 -2.31
CA MET A 51 13.81 -1.48 -1.69
C MET A 51 14.94 -1.37 -2.70
N LEU A 52 15.11 -2.37 -3.57
CA LEU A 52 16.16 -2.39 -4.60
C LEU A 52 15.99 -1.29 -5.65
N THR A 53 14.79 -0.78 -5.91
CA THR A 53 14.60 0.30 -6.92
C THR A 53 15.38 1.57 -6.60
N THR A 54 15.68 1.80 -5.33
CA THR A 54 16.46 2.97 -4.85
C THR A 54 17.67 2.61 -4.02
N GLY A 55 17.83 1.37 -3.60
CA GLY A 55 18.87 0.91 -2.66
C GLY A 55 19.69 -0.27 -3.16
N TYR A 56 19.75 -0.50 -4.48
CA TYR A 56 20.42 -1.66 -5.09
C TYR A 56 21.94 -1.72 -4.82
N GLU A 57 22.57 -0.61 -4.51
CA GLU A 57 24.02 -0.55 -4.25
C GLU A 57 24.41 -1.13 -2.88
N ASN A 58 23.48 -1.18 -1.91
CA ASN A 58 23.76 -1.67 -0.57
C ASN A 58 22.67 -2.64 -0.07
N THR A 59 22.93 -3.92 -0.28
CA THR A 59 22.01 -5.02 0.09
C THR A 59 22.49 -5.85 1.28
N LEU A 60 23.65 -5.54 1.86
CA LEU A 60 24.28 -6.35 2.90
C LEU A 60 23.41 -6.47 4.17
N SER A 61 22.67 -5.43 4.52
CA SER A 61 21.79 -5.41 5.70
C SER A 61 20.36 -5.93 5.41
N LEU A 62 20.01 -6.19 4.15
CA LEU A 62 18.62 -6.44 3.73
C LEU A 62 17.96 -7.58 4.54
N ARG A 63 18.69 -8.67 4.80
CA ARG A 63 18.18 -9.78 5.61
C ARG A 63 17.92 -9.37 7.06
N GLN A 64 18.86 -8.63 7.66
CA GLN A 64 18.71 -8.13 9.03
C GLN A 64 17.60 -7.07 9.11
N ASP A 65 17.56 -6.16 8.16
CA ASP A 65 16.52 -5.12 8.09
C ASP A 65 15.12 -5.71 7.94
N THR A 66 15.00 -6.79 7.17
CA THR A 66 13.75 -7.57 7.05
C THR A 66 13.33 -8.13 8.40
N TRP A 67 14.26 -8.80 9.10
CA TRP A 67 13.98 -9.37 10.41
C TRP A 67 13.57 -8.29 11.42
N GLU A 68 14.33 -7.20 11.52
CA GLU A 68 14.05 -6.09 12.43
C GLU A 68 12.65 -5.51 12.22
N MET A 69 12.29 -5.29 10.95
CA MET A 69 11.00 -4.73 10.57
C MET A 69 9.84 -5.67 10.92
N VAL A 70 9.95 -6.96 10.61
CA VAL A 70 8.88 -7.93 10.87
C VAL A 70 8.74 -8.22 12.35
N ALA A 71 9.85 -8.27 13.10
CA ALA A 71 9.80 -8.36 14.57
C ALA A 71 9.06 -7.16 15.19
N ASP A 72 9.26 -5.95 14.63
CA ASP A 72 8.49 -4.76 15.04
C ASP A 72 7.00 -4.88 14.68
N TRP A 73 6.63 -5.44 13.52
CA TRP A 73 5.23 -5.69 13.17
C TRP A 73 4.53 -6.57 14.21
N LEU A 74 5.15 -7.71 14.52
CA LEU A 74 4.62 -8.67 15.51
C LEU A 74 4.54 -8.05 16.90
N ALA A 75 5.58 -7.31 17.30
CA ALA A 75 5.61 -6.60 18.58
C ALA A 75 4.52 -5.54 18.71
N CYS A 76 4.16 -4.89 17.59
CA CYS A 76 3.07 -3.90 17.55
C CYS A 76 1.68 -4.53 17.61
N GLY A 77 1.56 -5.87 17.48
CA GLY A 77 0.30 -6.59 17.63
C GLY A 77 -0.30 -7.14 16.33
N LEU A 78 0.47 -7.16 15.25
CA LEU A 78 0.08 -7.94 14.08
C LEU A 78 0.18 -9.44 14.39
N ASP A 79 -0.88 -10.16 14.08
CA ASP A 79 -1.06 -11.58 14.44
C ASP A 79 -0.95 -12.45 13.19
N PRO A 80 0.02 -13.40 13.12
CA PRO A 80 0.20 -14.30 11.97
C PRO A 80 -0.94 -15.30 11.79
N HIS A 81 -1.84 -15.43 12.77
CA HIS A 81 -3.07 -16.23 12.64
C HIS A 81 -4.22 -15.45 11.99
N LYS A 82 -4.14 -14.11 11.96
CA LYS A 82 -5.17 -13.22 11.39
C LYS A 82 -4.75 -12.62 10.06
N ALA A 83 -3.45 -12.38 9.88
CA ALA A 83 -2.88 -11.76 8.68
C ALA A 83 -1.77 -12.63 8.09
N THR A 84 -1.56 -12.52 6.78
CA THR A 84 -0.52 -13.25 6.05
C THR A 84 0.69 -12.34 5.85
N PHE A 85 1.87 -12.77 6.35
CA PHE A 85 3.13 -12.03 6.19
C PHE A 85 4.06 -12.78 5.26
N PHE A 86 4.59 -12.10 4.23
CA PHE A 86 5.45 -12.76 3.25
C PHE A 86 6.53 -11.82 2.71
N ILE A 87 7.50 -12.38 1.99
CA ILE A 87 8.56 -11.64 1.32
C ILE A 87 8.28 -11.62 -0.18
N GLN A 88 8.21 -10.43 -0.77
CA GLN A 88 7.88 -10.20 -2.18
C GLN A 88 8.77 -11.03 -3.12
N SER A 89 10.08 -10.99 -2.94
CA SER A 89 11.03 -11.68 -3.83
C SER A 89 10.97 -13.21 -3.79
N ARG A 90 10.29 -13.79 -2.80
CA ARG A 90 10.08 -15.23 -2.73
C ARG A 90 8.91 -15.74 -3.58
N LEU A 91 8.18 -14.81 -4.20
CA LEU A 91 7.08 -15.11 -5.11
C LEU A 91 7.37 -14.53 -6.50
N PRO A 92 8.00 -15.31 -7.38
CA PRO A 92 8.37 -14.85 -8.73
C PRO A 92 7.16 -14.43 -9.57
N GLU A 93 5.97 -14.83 -9.20
CA GLU A 93 4.70 -14.43 -9.83
C GLU A 93 4.53 -12.91 -9.88
N HIS A 94 5.01 -12.17 -8.87
CA HIS A 94 4.99 -10.70 -8.88
C HIS A 94 5.80 -10.14 -10.06
N ALA A 95 6.98 -10.71 -10.33
CA ALA A 95 7.82 -10.30 -11.44
C ALA A 95 7.18 -10.69 -12.79
N GLU A 96 6.58 -11.87 -12.88
CA GLU A 96 5.89 -12.32 -14.08
C GLU A 96 4.70 -11.40 -14.40
N LEU A 97 3.86 -11.09 -13.41
CA LEU A 97 2.73 -10.20 -13.60
C LEU A 97 3.17 -8.78 -13.96
N HIS A 98 4.22 -8.27 -13.29
CA HIS A 98 4.83 -6.98 -13.65
C HIS A 98 5.27 -6.96 -15.11
N LEU A 99 5.93 -8.03 -15.59
CA LEU A 99 6.35 -8.15 -16.97
C LEU A 99 5.15 -8.10 -17.93
N LEU A 100 4.09 -8.86 -17.65
CA LEU A 100 2.88 -8.84 -18.46
C LEU A 100 2.19 -7.48 -18.48
N PHE A 101 2.12 -6.80 -17.35
CA PHE A 101 1.61 -5.44 -17.27
C PHE A 101 2.45 -4.45 -18.06
N SER A 102 3.78 -4.63 -18.10
CA SER A 102 4.67 -3.76 -18.89
C SER A 102 4.42 -3.81 -20.39
N MET A 103 3.85 -4.92 -20.90
CA MET A 103 3.50 -5.09 -22.30
C MET A 103 2.26 -4.28 -22.72
N VAL A 104 1.39 -3.93 -21.78
CA VAL A 104 0.12 -3.27 -22.07
C VAL A 104 0.04 -1.84 -21.53
N THR A 105 0.94 -1.45 -20.63
CA THR A 105 0.92 -0.13 -19.99
C THR A 105 1.70 0.91 -20.81
N PRO A 106 1.07 2.03 -21.21
CA PRO A 106 1.76 3.09 -21.92
C PRO A 106 2.86 3.73 -21.07
N LEU A 107 4.04 3.96 -21.65
CA LEU A 107 5.18 4.60 -20.98
C LEU A 107 4.81 5.94 -20.35
N SER A 108 4.01 6.75 -21.08
CA SER A 108 3.54 8.06 -20.60
C SER A 108 2.74 8.01 -19.30
N TRP A 109 2.17 6.86 -18.94
CA TRP A 109 1.48 6.71 -17.65
C TRP A 109 2.47 6.69 -16.50
N LEU A 110 3.57 5.98 -16.64
CA LEU A 110 4.65 5.90 -15.64
C LEU A 110 5.32 7.27 -15.45
N GLU A 111 5.61 7.97 -16.54
CA GLU A 111 6.26 9.28 -16.52
C GLU A 111 5.38 10.37 -15.85
N ARG A 112 4.07 10.17 -15.77
CA ARG A 112 3.13 11.11 -15.14
C ARG A 112 2.89 10.87 -13.67
N VAL A 113 3.38 9.76 -13.09
CA VAL A 113 3.23 9.48 -11.65
C VAL A 113 3.93 10.59 -10.85
N PRO A 114 3.21 11.34 -9.99
CA PRO A 114 3.77 12.53 -9.33
C PRO A 114 5.01 12.23 -8.50
N THR A 115 4.97 11.14 -7.72
CA THR A 115 6.07 10.73 -6.84
C THR A 115 7.33 10.31 -7.59
N TYR A 116 7.23 9.87 -8.84
CA TYR A 116 8.40 9.59 -9.69
C TYR A 116 9.22 10.86 -9.93
N LYS A 117 8.56 11.95 -10.34
CA LYS A 117 9.21 13.25 -10.61
C LYS A 117 9.78 13.84 -9.32
N GLU A 118 8.98 13.87 -8.27
CA GLU A 118 9.39 14.41 -6.97
C GLU A 118 10.63 13.69 -6.40
N GLN A 119 10.71 12.39 -6.53
CA GLN A 119 11.87 11.63 -6.06
C GLN A 119 13.10 11.83 -6.91
N LEU A 120 12.97 11.99 -8.24
CA LEU A 120 14.10 12.35 -9.11
C LEU A 120 14.71 13.70 -8.73
N GLU A 121 13.90 14.67 -8.31
CA GLU A 121 14.36 15.97 -7.87
C GLU A 121 14.99 15.96 -6.48
N ASN A 122 14.46 15.15 -5.56
CA ASN A 122 14.84 15.14 -4.15
C ASN A 122 16.00 14.20 -3.81
N ILE A 123 16.22 13.14 -4.59
CA ILE A 123 17.28 12.16 -4.36
C ILE A 123 18.40 12.39 -5.37
N THR A 124 19.47 13.02 -4.90
CA THR A 124 20.63 13.40 -5.74
C THR A 124 21.90 12.64 -5.42
N ASP A 125 21.89 11.78 -4.40
CA ASP A 125 23.02 11.00 -3.91
C ASP A 125 23.24 9.68 -4.67
N ARG A 126 22.33 9.34 -5.61
CA ARG A 126 22.39 8.12 -6.43
C ARG A 126 21.67 8.32 -7.76
N ASP A 127 22.01 7.47 -8.74
CA ASP A 127 21.34 7.48 -10.04
C ASP A 127 20.00 6.73 -9.97
N LEU A 128 18.90 7.47 -10.15
CA LEU A 128 17.55 6.93 -10.23
C LEU A 128 17.01 6.83 -11.68
N HIS A 129 17.84 7.17 -12.69
CA HIS A 129 17.44 7.05 -14.10
C HIS A 129 17.53 5.59 -14.58
N THR A 130 16.91 4.68 -13.83
CA THR A 130 16.89 3.26 -14.13
C THR A 130 15.48 2.81 -14.51
N TYR A 131 15.38 1.75 -15.32
CA TYR A 131 14.10 1.12 -15.64
C TYR A 131 13.36 0.67 -14.37
N GLY A 132 14.08 0.08 -13.41
CA GLY A 132 13.50 -0.39 -12.15
C GLY A 132 12.83 0.74 -11.36
N PHE A 133 13.43 1.94 -11.35
CA PHE A 133 12.83 3.10 -10.67
C PHE A 133 11.67 3.69 -11.46
N LEU A 134 11.75 3.78 -12.79
CA LEU A 134 10.62 4.18 -13.61
C LEU A 134 9.44 3.20 -13.50
N GLY A 135 9.74 1.90 -13.43
CA GLY A 135 8.75 0.82 -13.40
C GLY A 135 8.15 0.50 -12.04
N TYR A 136 8.61 1.14 -10.93
CA TYR A 136 8.15 0.75 -9.59
C TYR A 136 6.63 0.91 -9.37
N PRO A 137 5.92 1.89 -9.95
CA PRO A 137 4.47 1.97 -9.78
C PRO A 137 3.74 0.78 -10.42
N LEU A 138 4.30 0.25 -11.50
CA LEU A 138 3.75 -0.92 -12.17
C LEU A 138 4.03 -2.22 -11.39
N LEU A 139 5.18 -2.32 -10.72
CA LEU A 139 5.46 -3.40 -9.77
C LEU A 139 4.49 -3.34 -8.58
N GLN A 140 4.21 -2.15 -8.06
CA GLN A 140 3.20 -1.98 -7.00
C GLN A 140 1.80 -2.38 -7.47
N ALA A 141 1.43 -2.06 -8.71
CA ALA A 141 0.18 -2.52 -9.30
C ALA A 141 0.13 -4.06 -9.39
N ALA A 142 1.24 -4.70 -9.78
CA ALA A 142 1.34 -6.15 -9.80
C ALA A 142 1.18 -6.76 -8.40
N ASP A 143 1.81 -6.18 -7.38
CA ASP A 143 1.67 -6.62 -5.99
C ASP A 143 0.20 -6.61 -5.54
N ILE A 144 -0.50 -5.50 -5.79
CA ILE A 144 -1.89 -5.30 -5.36
C ILE A 144 -2.84 -6.25 -6.09
N LEU A 145 -2.71 -6.33 -7.40
CA LEU A 145 -3.60 -7.10 -8.26
C LEU A 145 -3.37 -8.60 -8.18
N MET A 146 -2.15 -9.05 -7.81
CA MET A 146 -1.82 -10.45 -7.58
C MET A 146 -2.76 -11.11 -6.57
N TYR A 147 -3.11 -10.41 -5.51
CA TYR A 147 -4.01 -10.91 -4.45
C TYR A 147 -5.45 -10.51 -4.66
N LYS A 148 -5.77 -9.88 -5.79
CA LYS A 148 -7.11 -9.34 -6.06
C LYS A 148 -7.61 -8.49 -4.89
N ALA A 149 -6.73 -7.62 -4.35
CA ALA A 149 -7.05 -6.77 -3.22
C ALA A 149 -8.21 -5.82 -3.55
N HIS A 150 -9.18 -5.74 -2.66
CA HIS A 150 -10.34 -4.84 -2.81
C HIS A 150 -10.02 -3.43 -2.35
N ALA A 151 -9.11 -3.31 -1.36
CA ALA A 151 -8.68 -2.03 -0.85
C ALA A 151 -7.20 -2.06 -0.44
N VAL A 152 -6.58 -0.88 -0.45
CA VAL A 152 -5.17 -0.69 -0.09
C VAL A 152 -5.10 0.39 0.99
N PRO A 153 -4.67 0.05 2.23
CA PRO A 153 -4.47 1.03 3.29
C PRO A 153 -3.30 1.95 2.94
N VAL A 154 -3.59 3.22 2.72
CA VAL A 154 -2.58 4.20 2.26
C VAL A 154 -2.76 5.56 2.91
N GLY A 155 -1.67 6.34 2.97
CA GLY A 155 -1.73 7.78 3.18
C GLY A 155 -2.18 8.52 1.92
N GLU A 156 -2.56 9.78 2.07
CA GLU A 156 -3.03 10.63 0.95
C GLU A 156 -2.03 10.72 -0.21
N ASP A 157 -0.72 10.72 0.09
CA ASP A 157 0.35 10.77 -0.90
C ASP A 157 0.44 9.52 -1.78
N GLN A 158 -0.15 8.39 -1.36
CA GLN A 158 -0.15 7.13 -2.11
C GLN A 158 -1.45 6.90 -2.92
N VAL A 159 -2.45 7.74 -2.78
CA VAL A 159 -3.71 7.63 -3.57
C VAL A 159 -3.44 7.60 -5.08
N PRO A 160 -2.55 8.41 -5.65
CA PRO A 160 -2.24 8.35 -7.08
C PRO A 160 -1.72 6.98 -7.55
N HIS A 161 -1.04 6.23 -6.69
CA HIS A 161 -0.57 4.87 -7.02
C HIS A 161 -1.71 3.85 -7.04
N VAL A 162 -2.70 4.00 -6.17
CA VAL A 162 -3.90 3.15 -6.19
C VAL A 162 -4.73 3.45 -7.44
N GLU A 163 -4.90 4.73 -7.82
CA GLU A 163 -5.57 5.10 -9.07
C GLU A 163 -4.81 4.58 -10.31
N PHE A 164 -3.48 4.67 -10.32
CA PHE A 164 -2.66 4.05 -11.36
C PHE A 164 -2.89 2.54 -11.45
N THR A 165 -2.98 1.85 -10.30
CA THR A 165 -3.28 0.41 -10.26
C THR A 165 -4.65 0.09 -10.85
N ARG A 166 -5.66 0.91 -10.60
CA ARG A 166 -7.00 0.80 -11.19
C ARG A 166 -6.96 0.94 -12.71
N GLU A 167 -6.21 1.93 -13.20
CA GLU A 167 -6.03 2.12 -14.66
C GLU A 167 -5.35 0.91 -15.31
N VAL A 168 -4.33 0.33 -14.65
CA VAL A 168 -3.66 -0.89 -15.11
C VAL A 168 -4.64 -2.06 -15.14
N ALA A 169 -5.45 -2.24 -14.10
CA ALA A 169 -6.47 -3.29 -14.02
C ALA A 169 -7.50 -3.14 -15.14
N ARG A 170 -8.08 -1.94 -15.34
CA ARG A 170 -9.04 -1.64 -16.41
C ARG A 170 -8.47 -1.97 -17.78
N ARG A 171 -7.24 -1.51 -18.04
CA ARG A 171 -6.59 -1.74 -19.33
C ARG A 171 -6.30 -3.22 -19.57
N PHE A 172 -5.80 -3.93 -18.57
CA PHE A 172 -5.56 -5.37 -18.68
C PHE A 172 -6.86 -6.14 -18.92
N ASN A 173 -7.91 -5.83 -18.16
CA ASN A 173 -9.23 -6.42 -18.35
C ASN A 173 -9.79 -6.11 -19.73
N LEU A 174 -9.65 -4.89 -20.23
CA LEU A 174 -10.12 -4.54 -21.59
C LEU A 174 -9.37 -5.30 -22.69
N VAL A 175 -8.07 -5.56 -22.49
CA VAL A 175 -7.24 -6.30 -23.45
C VAL A 175 -7.54 -7.79 -23.42
N PHE A 176 -7.70 -8.39 -22.24
CA PHE A 176 -7.70 -9.84 -22.05
C PHE A 176 -8.97 -10.41 -21.43
N GLY A 177 -9.87 -9.55 -20.95
CA GLY A 177 -11.15 -9.97 -20.39
C GLY A 177 -12.10 -10.53 -21.46
N GLU A 178 -13.12 -11.20 -21.00
CA GLU A 178 -14.16 -11.81 -21.85
C GLU A 178 -15.42 -10.95 -21.82
N LEU A 179 -16.07 -10.82 -22.98
CA LEU A 179 -17.36 -10.15 -23.07
C LEU A 179 -18.46 -11.17 -22.72
N GLU A 180 -19.18 -10.92 -21.64
CA GLU A 180 -20.38 -11.66 -21.26
C GLU A 180 -21.62 -10.92 -21.76
N LEU A 181 -22.55 -11.64 -22.36
CA LEU A 181 -23.79 -11.04 -22.84
C LEU A 181 -24.77 -10.89 -21.66
N PRO A 182 -25.64 -9.86 -21.67
CA PRO A 182 -26.66 -9.70 -20.66
C PRO A 182 -27.61 -10.91 -20.63
N GLU A 183 -28.03 -11.31 -19.44
CA GLU A 183 -29.04 -12.36 -19.28
C GLU A 183 -30.42 -11.86 -19.77
N GLY A 184 -31.05 -12.61 -20.64
CA GLY A 184 -32.41 -12.34 -21.15
C GLY A 184 -32.47 -12.15 -22.67
N GLU A 185 -33.66 -12.33 -23.23
CA GLU A 185 -33.94 -12.06 -24.65
C GLU A 185 -34.15 -10.55 -24.87
N ASP A 186 -33.07 -9.80 -25.05
CA ASP A 186 -33.16 -8.46 -25.60
C ASP A 186 -33.14 -8.56 -27.14
N GLY A 187 -34.33 -8.55 -27.75
CA GLY A 187 -34.47 -8.61 -29.20
C GLY A 187 -33.82 -7.45 -29.96
N ASP A 188 -33.42 -6.37 -29.24
CA ASP A 188 -32.71 -5.24 -29.78
C ASP A 188 -31.17 -5.46 -29.72
N LEU A 189 -30.66 -6.28 -28.79
CA LEU A 189 -29.23 -6.54 -28.64
C LEU A 189 -28.57 -7.02 -29.94
N ALA A 190 -29.21 -7.97 -30.63
CA ALA A 190 -28.69 -8.49 -31.90
C ALA A 190 -28.57 -7.39 -32.95
N SER A 191 -29.57 -6.52 -33.07
CA SER A 191 -29.55 -5.40 -34.02
C SER A 191 -28.46 -4.40 -33.70
N ARG A 192 -28.29 -4.03 -32.42
CA ARG A 192 -27.23 -3.11 -31.94
C ARG A 192 -25.82 -3.71 -32.13
N ALA A 193 -25.65 -5.00 -31.83
CA ALA A 193 -24.37 -5.70 -32.00
C ALA A 193 -23.97 -5.80 -33.47
N ILE A 194 -24.93 -6.07 -34.39
CA ILE A 194 -24.71 -6.06 -35.82
C ILE A 194 -24.32 -4.66 -36.31
N ALA A 195 -25.01 -3.62 -35.85
CA ALA A 195 -24.70 -2.22 -36.19
C ALA A 195 -23.28 -1.88 -35.75
N TRP A 196 -22.91 -2.16 -34.47
CA TRP A 196 -21.57 -1.96 -33.97
C TRP A 196 -20.51 -2.71 -34.79
N ALA A 197 -20.71 -4.00 -35.05
CA ALA A 197 -19.75 -4.80 -35.80
C ALA A 197 -19.59 -4.33 -37.26
N THR A 198 -20.67 -3.84 -37.89
CA THR A 198 -20.63 -3.25 -39.23
C THR A 198 -19.82 -1.95 -39.22
N GLU A 199 -20.10 -1.04 -38.30
CA GLU A 199 -19.42 0.25 -38.16
C GLU A 199 -17.97 0.09 -37.74
N ALA A 200 -17.75 -0.61 -36.63
CA ALA A 200 -16.42 -0.74 -36.02
C ALA A 200 -15.47 -1.62 -36.84
N ARG A 201 -15.98 -2.65 -37.52
CA ARG A 201 -15.17 -3.68 -38.19
C ARG A 201 -15.38 -3.82 -39.67
N GLY A 202 -16.34 -3.09 -40.24
CA GLY A 202 -16.71 -3.22 -41.64
C GLY A 202 -17.29 -4.62 -42.02
N ILE A 203 -17.81 -5.37 -41.04
CA ILE A 203 -18.40 -6.66 -41.27
C ILE A 203 -19.73 -6.46 -42.02
N LYS A 204 -19.87 -7.10 -43.17
CA LYS A 204 -21.11 -7.05 -43.95
C LYS A 204 -21.92 -8.30 -43.63
N PHE A 205 -23.16 -8.12 -43.23
CA PHE A 205 -24.11 -9.18 -42.99
C PHE A 205 -25.05 -9.34 -44.18
N THR A 206 -25.33 -10.58 -44.56
CA THR A 206 -26.25 -10.89 -45.63
C THR A 206 -27.69 -11.02 -45.06
N ALA A 207 -28.64 -10.34 -45.68
CA ALA A 207 -30.01 -10.40 -45.23
C ALA A 207 -30.55 -11.85 -45.30
N GLY A 208 -31.03 -12.38 -44.16
CA GLY A 208 -31.58 -13.72 -44.04
C GLY A 208 -30.66 -14.77 -43.40
N GLU A 209 -29.40 -14.43 -43.07
CA GLU A 209 -28.56 -15.28 -42.26
C GLU A 209 -28.93 -15.10 -40.78
N GLY A 210 -29.32 -16.18 -40.11
CA GLY A 210 -29.50 -16.20 -38.66
C GLY A 210 -28.13 -16.08 -37.99
N ILE A 211 -27.89 -14.96 -37.33
CA ILE A 211 -26.63 -14.72 -36.58
C ILE A 211 -26.82 -15.23 -35.17
N ASP A 212 -26.00 -16.20 -34.77
CA ASP A 212 -25.88 -16.56 -33.36
C ASP A 212 -25.05 -15.50 -32.64
N ILE A 213 -25.75 -14.55 -32.04
CA ILE A 213 -25.13 -13.40 -31.34
C ILE A 213 -24.26 -13.84 -30.17
N VAL A 214 -24.57 -14.95 -29.51
CA VAL A 214 -23.87 -15.49 -28.36
C VAL A 214 -22.44 -15.91 -28.73
N SER A 215 -22.24 -16.48 -29.88
CA SER A 215 -20.92 -16.85 -30.39
C SER A 215 -20.24 -15.68 -31.12
N PHE A 216 -21.04 -14.90 -31.87
CA PHE A 216 -20.53 -13.86 -32.78
C PHE A 216 -19.94 -12.66 -32.00
N LEU A 217 -20.68 -12.06 -31.05
CA LEU A 217 -20.29 -10.80 -30.45
C LEU A 217 -19.03 -10.91 -29.59
N PRO A 218 -18.85 -11.94 -28.74
CA PRO A 218 -17.58 -12.12 -28.02
C PRO A 218 -16.38 -12.33 -28.95
N ALA A 219 -16.56 -13.04 -30.06
CA ALA A 219 -15.50 -13.23 -31.04
C ALA A 219 -15.13 -11.94 -31.77
N ALA A 220 -16.13 -11.17 -32.18
CA ALA A 220 -15.95 -9.86 -32.82
C ALA A 220 -15.26 -8.85 -31.84
N PHE A 221 -15.68 -8.80 -30.57
CA PHE A 221 -15.08 -8.01 -29.53
C PHE A 221 -13.58 -8.34 -29.37
N ARG A 222 -13.27 -9.61 -29.26
CA ARG A 222 -11.88 -10.09 -29.07
C ARG A 222 -10.94 -9.71 -30.21
N GLN A 223 -11.47 -9.62 -31.45
CA GLN A 223 -10.71 -9.22 -32.63
C GLN A 223 -10.70 -7.72 -32.90
N SER A 224 -11.35 -6.90 -32.06
CA SER A 224 -11.48 -5.44 -32.22
C SER A 224 -10.30 -4.70 -31.55
N THR A 225 -10.09 -3.44 -31.96
CA THR A 225 -9.15 -2.53 -31.28
C THR A 225 -9.65 -2.18 -29.88
N LEU A 226 -8.78 -1.66 -29.03
CA LEU A 226 -9.17 -1.23 -27.67
C LEU A 226 -10.25 -0.14 -27.68
N GLU A 227 -10.19 0.78 -28.63
CA GLU A 227 -11.19 1.84 -28.82
C GLU A 227 -12.55 1.23 -29.20
N GLN A 228 -12.57 0.30 -30.15
CA GLN A 228 -13.77 -0.41 -30.55
C GLN A 228 -14.37 -1.27 -29.43
N ARG A 229 -13.52 -1.91 -28.59
CA ARG A 229 -13.98 -2.64 -27.41
C ARG A 229 -14.61 -1.71 -26.37
N ALA A 230 -13.96 -0.56 -26.12
CA ALA A 230 -14.52 0.43 -25.21
C ALA A 230 -15.88 0.96 -25.73
N GLU A 231 -16.02 1.17 -27.04
CA GLU A 231 -17.28 1.57 -27.65
C GLU A 231 -18.36 0.50 -27.51
N CYS A 232 -18.02 -0.77 -27.70
CA CYS A 232 -18.93 -1.90 -27.49
C CYS A 232 -19.50 -1.90 -26.05
N LEU A 233 -18.66 -1.67 -25.07
CA LEU A 233 -19.07 -1.58 -23.65
C LEU A 233 -19.90 -0.33 -23.37
N ASN A 234 -19.53 0.82 -23.93
CA ASN A 234 -20.29 2.07 -23.81
C ASN A 234 -21.71 1.94 -24.39
N GLN A 235 -21.85 1.18 -25.47
CA GLN A 235 -23.15 0.85 -26.06
C GLN A 235 -23.92 -0.25 -25.29
N GLN A 236 -23.37 -0.71 -24.18
CA GLN A 236 -24.01 -1.75 -23.34
C GLN A 236 -24.35 -3.04 -24.12
N LEU A 237 -23.48 -3.45 -25.05
CA LEU A 237 -23.66 -4.68 -25.82
C LEU A 237 -23.27 -5.93 -25.05
N GLY A 238 -22.65 -5.77 -23.89
CA GLY A 238 -22.27 -6.82 -22.96
C GLY A 238 -21.50 -6.22 -21.77
N GLU A 239 -21.21 -7.07 -20.82
CA GLU A 239 -20.40 -6.72 -19.65
C GLU A 239 -19.01 -7.35 -19.77
N LEU A 240 -18.01 -6.64 -19.28
CA LEU A 240 -16.65 -7.12 -19.30
C LEU A 240 -16.37 -7.98 -18.06
N ARG A 241 -16.22 -9.29 -18.24
CA ARG A 241 -15.68 -10.16 -17.23
C ARG A 241 -14.17 -9.98 -17.15
N GLY A 242 -13.73 -9.16 -16.20
CA GLY A 242 -12.32 -8.89 -15.96
C GLY A 242 -11.66 -9.92 -15.06
N ILE A 243 -10.32 -9.98 -15.13
CA ILE A 243 -9.47 -10.82 -14.26
C ILE A 243 -9.23 -10.12 -12.93
N PHE A 244 -9.03 -8.81 -12.95
CA PHE A 244 -8.67 -8.01 -11.79
C PHE A 244 -9.79 -7.10 -11.31
N PRO A 245 -10.01 -7.01 -9.98
CA PRO A 245 -10.86 -5.96 -9.41
C PRO A 245 -10.16 -4.60 -9.52
N GLU A 246 -10.93 -3.55 -9.33
CA GLU A 246 -10.42 -2.19 -9.16
C GLU A 246 -10.27 -1.89 -7.66
N PRO A 247 -9.05 -1.81 -7.12
CA PRO A 247 -8.86 -1.59 -5.69
C PRO A 247 -9.24 -0.17 -5.28
N GLU A 248 -9.74 -0.01 -4.06
CA GLU A 248 -10.04 1.28 -3.45
C GLU A 248 -8.89 1.73 -2.54
N ALA A 249 -8.62 3.03 -2.49
CA ALA A 249 -7.73 3.59 -1.48
C ALA A 249 -8.44 3.66 -0.13
N LEU A 250 -7.94 2.95 0.87
CA LEU A 250 -8.42 3.02 2.24
C LEU A 250 -7.56 4.03 3.00
N LEU A 251 -8.05 5.26 3.08
CA LEU A 251 -7.30 6.36 3.68
C LEU A 251 -7.09 6.13 5.18
N THR A 252 -5.85 6.25 5.60
CA THR A 252 -5.46 6.22 7.00
C THR A 252 -5.38 7.65 7.52
N SER A 253 -6.26 8.01 8.43
CA SER A 253 -6.20 9.30 9.14
C SER A 253 -5.11 9.25 10.21
N ALA A 254 -3.85 9.21 9.80
CA ALA A 254 -2.74 9.18 10.74
C ALA A 254 -2.09 10.57 10.84
N PRO A 255 -1.89 11.11 12.07
CA PRO A 255 -1.16 12.35 12.24
C PRO A 255 0.29 12.17 11.78
N ARG A 256 0.81 13.17 11.07
CA ARG A 256 2.23 13.24 10.74
C ARG A 256 3.03 13.53 12.02
N LEU A 257 3.83 12.59 12.47
CA LEU A 257 4.68 12.80 13.63
C LEU A 257 5.96 13.56 13.24
N PRO A 258 6.30 14.63 13.99
CA PRO A 258 7.57 15.31 13.82
C PRO A 258 8.71 14.49 14.42
N GLY A 259 9.87 14.58 13.80
CA GLY A 259 11.13 14.13 14.36
C GLY A 259 11.67 15.08 15.43
N THR A 260 12.81 14.73 16.00
CA THR A 260 13.43 15.52 17.09
C THR A 260 13.85 16.94 16.67
N ASP A 261 13.97 17.18 15.37
CA ASP A 261 14.29 18.46 14.73
C ASP A 261 13.07 19.24 14.23
N GLY A 262 11.86 18.72 14.47
CA GLY A 262 10.60 19.32 14.04
C GLY A 262 10.18 19.02 12.60
N ARG A 263 11.06 18.47 11.76
CA ARG A 263 10.71 17.99 10.41
C ARG A 263 9.99 16.64 10.51
N LYS A 264 9.44 16.16 9.40
CA LYS A 264 8.88 14.79 9.33
C LYS A 264 9.87 13.77 9.86
N MET A 265 9.42 12.89 10.76
CA MET A 265 10.27 11.84 11.33
C MET A 265 10.77 10.89 10.25
N SER A 266 12.09 10.71 10.14
CA SER A 266 12.73 9.86 9.14
C SER A 266 14.10 9.40 9.63
N LYS A 267 14.48 8.18 9.27
CA LYS A 267 15.81 7.62 9.53
C LYS A 267 16.92 8.43 8.85
N SER A 268 16.69 8.83 7.60
CA SER A 268 17.66 9.59 6.80
C SER A 268 18.00 10.97 7.38
N TYR A 269 17.09 11.54 8.17
CA TYR A 269 17.34 12.81 8.86
C TYR A 269 17.93 12.63 10.26
N ASN A 270 18.18 11.40 10.70
CA ASN A 270 18.65 11.08 12.05
C ASN A 270 17.83 11.74 13.18
N ASN A 271 16.54 11.93 12.93
CA ASN A 271 15.59 12.60 13.84
C ASN A 271 14.52 11.65 14.39
N ALA A 272 14.69 10.34 14.21
CA ALA A 272 13.70 9.34 14.55
C ALA A 272 13.82 8.84 15.99
N ILE A 273 12.67 8.54 16.60
CA ILE A 273 12.55 7.76 17.83
C ILE A 273 12.10 6.36 17.41
N PHE A 274 12.94 5.35 17.69
CA PHE A 274 12.66 3.96 17.32
C PHE A 274 11.79 3.26 18.36
N LEU A 275 11.04 2.27 17.94
CA LEU A 275 10.22 1.45 18.84
C LEU A 275 11.06 0.66 19.84
N THR A 276 12.31 0.37 19.47
CA THR A 276 13.30 -0.35 20.27
C THR A 276 14.23 0.55 21.09
N ASP A 277 14.05 1.87 21.05
CA ASP A 277 14.87 2.78 21.85
C ASP A 277 14.65 2.52 23.35
N ALA A 278 15.73 2.32 24.11
CA ALA A 278 15.66 2.19 25.56
C ALA A 278 15.10 3.48 26.21
N PRO A 279 14.45 3.40 27.38
CA PRO A 279 13.80 4.56 28.02
C PRO A 279 14.74 5.77 28.22
N GLU A 280 16.01 5.54 28.48
CA GLU A 280 17.02 6.56 28.62
C GLU A 280 17.34 7.25 27.29
N VAL A 281 17.33 6.48 26.19
CA VAL A 281 17.55 7.00 24.81
C VAL A 281 16.37 7.87 24.40
N VAL A 282 15.12 7.39 24.62
CA VAL A 282 13.90 8.16 24.38
C VAL A 282 13.94 9.48 25.16
N SER A 283 14.25 9.41 26.46
CA SER A 283 14.33 10.59 27.32
C SER A 283 15.39 11.58 26.83
N LYS A 284 16.56 11.10 26.40
CA LYS A 284 17.64 11.92 25.83
C LYS A 284 17.24 12.58 24.53
N LYS A 285 16.59 11.84 23.60
CA LYS A 285 16.09 12.37 22.33
C LYS A 285 15.03 13.44 22.56
N LEU A 286 14.10 13.24 23.48
CA LEU A 286 13.09 14.24 23.82
C LEU A 286 13.70 15.47 24.53
N ALA A 287 14.70 15.30 25.42
CA ALA A 287 15.36 16.42 26.06
C ALA A 287 15.94 17.41 25.05
N THR A 288 16.49 16.93 23.95
CA THR A 288 17.08 17.75 22.88
C THR A 288 16.09 18.13 21.76
N MET A 289 14.88 17.58 21.78
CA MET A 289 13.88 17.82 20.74
C MET A 289 13.50 19.30 20.63
N MET A 290 13.28 19.77 19.41
CA MET A 290 12.81 21.14 19.15
C MET A 290 11.46 21.40 19.84
N THR A 291 11.28 22.61 20.30
CA THR A 291 10.03 23.12 20.87
C THR A 291 9.57 24.35 20.06
N ASP A 292 8.58 25.08 20.56
CA ASP A 292 8.16 26.36 19.97
C ASP A 292 9.38 27.30 19.83
N PRO A 293 9.77 27.68 18.59
CA PRO A 293 10.94 28.54 18.36
C PRO A 293 10.78 29.94 18.92
N ALA A 294 9.56 30.40 19.13
CA ALA A 294 9.26 31.73 19.66
C ALA A 294 9.51 31.80 21.17
N ARG A 295 9.42 30.68 21.90
CA ARG A 295 9.61 30.60 23.34
C ARG A 295 11.11 30.59 23.71
N LYS A 296 11.64 31.73 24.13
CA LYS A 296 13.07 31.90 24.46
C LYS A 296 13.37 31.66 25.95
N ARG A 297 12.48 32.05 26.84
CA ARG A 297 12.65 31.97 28.29
C ARG A 297 11.55 31.11 28.90
N ARG A 298 11.79 30.55 30.07
CA ARG A 298 10.80 29.77 30.81
C ARG A 298 9.53 30.58 31.12
N SER A 299 9.70 31.88 31.37
CA SER A 299 8.62 32.83 31.67
C SER A 299 7.80 33.25 30.46
N ASP A 300 8.25 32.91 29.23
CA ASP A 300 7.54 33.29 28.02
C ASP A 300 6.39 32.30 27.80
N PRO A 301 5.18 32.78 27.48
CA PRO A 301 4.10 31.92 27.01
C PRO A 301 4.55 31.14 25.75
N GLY A 302 4.23 29.84 25.69
CA GLY A 302 4.50 29.02 24.54
C GLY A 302 3.25 28.85 23.65
N ASN A 303 3.46 28.44 22.42
CA ASN A 303 2.39 28.03 21.52
C ASN A 303 2.46 26.52 21.28
N PRO A 304 1.56 25.71 21.92
CA PRO A 304 1.50 24.27 21.68
C PRO A 304 1.20 23.90 20.23
N ASP A 305 0.48 24.75 19.48
CA ASP A 305 0.02 24.41 18.14
C ASP A 305 1.16 24.31 17.11
N VAL A 306 2.32 24.91 17.41
CA VAL A 306 3.52 24.85 16.57
C VAL A 306 4.67 24.07 17.24
N CYS A 307 4.39 23.40 18.36
CA CYS A 307 5.40 22.72 19.17
C CYS A 307 5.46 21.22 18.83
N PRO A 308 6.55 20.69 18.24
CA PRO A 308 6.70 19.28 17.92
C PRO A 308 6.56 18.34 19.12
N VAL A 309 6.95 18.77 20.32
CA VAL A 309 6.76 17.97 21.55
C VAL A 309 5.28 17.86 21.90
N PHE A 310 4.48 18.89 21.64
CA PHE A 310 3.05 18.85 21.89
C PHE A 310 2.33 17.92 20.91
N ASP A 311 2.82 17.80 19.68
CA ASP A 311 2.29 16.81 18.72
C ASP A 311 2.51 15.37 19.22
N LEU A 312 3.63 15.09 19.90
CA LEU A 312 3.81 13.80 20.57
C LEU A 312 2.85 13.62 21.75
N HIS A 313 2.59 14.67 22.55
CA HIS A 313 1.58 14.61 23.61
C HIS A 313 0.19 14.26 23.07
N LYS A 314 -0.24 14.87 21.95
CA LYS A 314 -1.54 14.59 21.32
C LYS A 314 -1.74 13.11 20.98
N VAL A 315 -0.66 12.38 20.72
CA VAL A 315 -0.73 10.98 20.28
C VAL A 315 -0.49 10.00 21.44
N PHE A 316 0.42 10.31 22.36
CA PHE A 316 0.91 9.35 23.35
C PHE A 316 0.55 9.67 24.80
N SER A 317 -0.01 10.84 25.09
CA SER A 317 -0.39 11.21 26.45
C SER A 317 -1.87 11.04 26.72
N ALA A 318 -2.23 10.86 27.98
CA ALA A 318 -3.63 10.83 28.39
C ALA A 318 -4.31 12.19 28.15
N PRO A 319 -5.62 12.22 27.87
CA PRO A 319 -6.37 13.44 27.55
C PRO A 319 -6.19 14.55 28.58
N GLU A 320 -6.22 14.21 29.86
CA GLU A 320 -6.05 15.16 30.97
C GLU A 320 -4.66 15.80 30.97
N THR A 321 -3.64 15.03 30.55
CA THR A 321 -2.27 15.54 30.40
C THR A 321 -2.17 16.49 29.21
N ILE A 322 -2.84 16.17 28.10
CA ILE A 322 -2.84 17.02 26.90
C ILE A 322 -3.47 18.37 27.23
N GLU A 323 -4.64 18.39 27.86
CA GLU A 323 -5.33 19.60 28.27
C GLU A 323 -4.50 20.44 29.26
N ARG A 324 -3.92 19.78 30.27
CA ARG A 324 -3.04 20.44 31.25
C ARG A 324 -1.85 21.09 30.57
N VAL A 325 -1.10 20.34 29.77
CA VAL A 325 0.10 20.85 29.10
C VAL A 325 -0.24 21.97 28.12
N ASN A 326 -1.38 21.88 27.40
CA ASN A 326 -1.85 22.95 26.52
C ASN A 326 -2.06 24.26 27.28
N ARG A 327 -2.82 24.22 28.40
CA ARG A 327 -3.08 25.38 29.25
C ARG A 327 -1.80 25.92 29.86
N GLU A 328 -1.05 25.10 30.58
CA GLU A 328 0.15 25.49 31.30
C GLU A 328 1.29 26.00 30.39
N CYS A 329 1.36 25.53 29.13
CA CYS A 329 2.29 26.04 28.13
C CYS A 329 1.95 27.48 27.74
N ARG A 330 0.67 27.78 27.51
CA ARG A 330 0.17 29.11 27.09
C ARG A 330 0.27 30.14 28.21
N THR A 331 0.24 29.69 29.47
CA THR A 331 0.36 30.56 30.65
C THR A 331 1.78 30.61 31.24
N ALA A 332 2.76 29.92 30.61
CA ALA A 332 4.12 29.76 31.10
C ALA A 332 4.24 29.03 32.46
N GLU A 333 3.20 28.34 32.92
CA GLU A 333 3.19 27.56 34.15
C GLU A 333 4.11 26.33 34.05
N ILE A 334 4.12 25.63 32.89
CA ILE A 334 5.05 24.51 32.64
C ILE A 334 6.27 24.96 31.84
N GLY A 335 7.47 24.52 32.24
CA GLY A 335 8.69 24.69 31.46
C GLY A 335 8.85 23.64 30.36
N CYS A 336 9.56 23.96 29.26
CA CYS A 336 9.79 23.00 28.18
C CYS A 336 10.53 21.73 28.65
N VAL A 337 11.43 21.84 29.63
CA VAL A 337 12.16 20.70 30.21
C VAL A 337 11.19 19.75 30.92
N ASP A 338 10.27 20.30 31.74
CA ASP A 338 9.30 19.50 32.49
C ASP A 338 8.26 18.86 31.54
N CYS A 339 7.80 19.63 30.53
CA CYS A 339 6.92 19.13 29.47
C CYS A 339 7.56 17.94 28.70
N LYS A 340 8.84 18.06 28.32
CA LYS A 340 9.58 16.98 27.64
C LYS A 340 9.75 15.73 28.50
N LYS A 341 10.03 15.91 29.84
CA LYS A 341 10.11 14.79 30.78
C LYS A 341 8.75 14.05 30.87
N LEU A 342 7.67 14.82 30.92
CA LEU A 342 6.32 14.27 30.95
C LEU A 342 6.00 13.51 29.69
N ALA A 343 6.33 14.07 28.52
CA ALA A 343 6.18 13.40 27.22
C ALA A 343 6.99 12.09 27.17
N ALA A 344 8.24 12.11 27.66
CA ALA A 344 9.10 10.91 27.73
C ALA A 344 8.50 9.83 28.63
N GLY A 345 7.92 10.21 29.76
CA GLY A 345 7.24 9.27 30.66
C GLY A 345 6.08 8.55 29.98
N HIS A 346 5.20 9.30 29.31
CA HIS A 346 4.06 8.72 28.58
C HIS A 346 4.52 7.86 27.39
N LEU A 347 5.50 8.32 26.64
CA LEU A 347 6.01 7.57 25.49
C LEU A 347 6.70 6.27 25.92
N ASN A 348 7.51 6.29 27.00
CA ASN A 348 8.13 5.09 27.53
C ASN A 348 7.08 4.09 28.03
N ALA A 349 6.04 4.55 28.72
CA ALA A 349 4.93 3.70 29.14
C ALA A 349 4.18 3.08 27.95
N PHE A 350 4.04 3.83 26.86
CA PHE A 350 3.43 3.33 25.62
C PHE A 350 4.30 2.30 24.91
N LEU A 351 5.62 2.52 24.85
CA LEU A 351 6.56 1.62 24.18
C LEU A 351 6.85 0.32 24.97
N ALA A 352 6.78 0.37 26.30
CA ALA A 352 7.12 -0.78 27.14
C ALA A 352 6.40 -2.09 26.75
N PRO A 353 5.08 -2.14 26.56
CA PRO A 353 4.40 -3.37 26.14
C PRO A 353 4.79 -3.85 24.75
N ILE A 354 5.17 -2.95 23.83
CA ILE A 354 5.67 -3.30 22.48
C ILE A 354 7.04 -3.96 22.64
N GLN A 355 7.93 -3.39 23.44
CA GLN A 355 9.26 -3.93 23.69
C GLN A 355 9.21 -5.28 24.41
N GLU A 356 8.28 -5.49 25.35
CA GLU A 356 8.09 -6.77 26.00
C GLU A 356 7.62 -7.84 24.99
N ARG A 357 6.69 -7.54 24.10
CA ARG A 357 6.25 -8.47 23.04
C ARG A 357 7.34 -8.77 22.00
N ARG A 358 8.34 -7.90 21.85
CA ARG A 358 9.46 -8.13 20.95
C ARG A 358 10.48 -9.14 21.50
N LYS A 359 10.67 -9.21 22.81
CA LYS A 359 11.71 -10.04 23.45
C LYS A 359 11.71 -11.51 23.04
N PRO A 360 10.57 -12.22 22.94
CA PRO A 360 10.56 -13.60 22.47
C PRO A 360 11.21 -13.78 21.10
N TYR A 361 10.94 -12.87 20.15
CA TYR A 361 11.52 -12.90 18.81
C TYR A 361 13.02 -12.62 18.82
N GLU A 362 13.51 -11.76 19.71
CA GLU A 362 14.95 -11.50 19.90
C GLU A 362 15.66 -12.73 20.51
N GLN A 363 14.99 -13.48 21.37
CA GLN A 363 15.51 -14.70 21.95
C GLN A 363 15.46 -15.88 20.97
N ASN A 364 14.47 -15.92 20.09
CA ASN A 364 14.31 -16.93 19.04
C ASN A 364 14.09 -16.26 17.67
N PRO A 365 15.16 -15.76 17.02
CA PRO A 365 15.03 -15.06 15.73
C PRO A 365 14.48 -15.94 14.60
N GLN A 366 14.57 -17.27 14.72
CA GLN A 366 14.07 -18.20 13.72
C GLN A 366 12.54 -18.14 13.62
N GLU A 367 11.84 -17.88 14.70
CA GLU A 367 10.37 -17.79 14.73
C GLU A 367 9.83 -16.75 13.73
N VAL A 368 10.51 -15.59 13.56
CA VAL A 368 10.14 -14.59 12.58
C VAL A 368 10.27 -15.14 11.16
N TRP A 369 11.32 -15.90 10.88
CA TRP A 369 11.52 -16.52 9.56
C TRP A 369 10.49 -17.62 9.29
N ASP A 370 10.13 -18.41 10.28
CA ASP A 370 9.12 -19.46 10.17
C ASP A 370 7.72 -18.86 9.87
N ILE A 371 7.38 -17.73 10.52
CA ILE A 371 6.16 -16.97 10.24
C ILE A 371 6.16 -16.45 8.78
N LEU A 372 7.28 -15.88 8.32
CA LEU A 372 7.40 -15.39 6.95
C LEU A 372 7.36 -16.54 5.92
N GLU A 373 7.90 -17.71 6.25
CA GLU A 373 7.85 -18.88 5.37
C GLU A 373 6.44 -19.45 5.25
N ASP A 374 5.72 -19.58 6.37
CA ASP A 374 4.32 -19.99 6.38
C ASP A 374 3.44 -19.01 5.59
N GLY A 375 3.60 -17.71 5.83
CA GLY A 375 2.89 -16.68 5.10
C GLY A 375 3.22 -16.65 3.62
N THR A 376 4.49 -16.84 3.25
CA THR A 376 4.91 -16.94 1.84
C THR A 376 4.23 -18.13 1.16
N ARG A 377 4.12 -19.28 1.82
CA ARG A 377 3.41 -20.44 1.27
C ARG A 377 1.92 -20.17 1.06
N LYS A 378 1.26 -19.48 2.00
CA LYS A 378 -0.15 -19.06 1.87
C LYS A 378 -0.33 -18.06 0.73
N ALA A 379 0.51 -17.05 0.66
CA ALA A 379 0.48 -16.05 -0.40
C ALA A 379 0.74 -16.65 -1.77
N HIS A 380 1.68 -17.62 -1.87
CA HIS A 380 2.00 -18.32 -3.10
C HIS A 380 0.81 -19.09 -3.69
N ALA A 381 0.00 -19.74 -2.85
CA ALA A 381 -1.19 -20.44 -3.32
C ALA A 381 -2.20 -19.49 -4.02
N VAL A 382 -2.36 -18.27 -3.47
CA VAL A 382 -3.23 -17.23 -4.06
C VAL A 382 -2.60 -16.68 -5.34
N ALA A 383 -1.30 -16.38 -5.31
CA ALA A 383 -0.56 -15.87 -6.47
C ALA A 383 -0.60 -16.85 -7.65
N GLN A 384 -0.40 -18.14 -7.39
CA GLN A 384 -0.51 -19.18 -8.42
C GLN A 384 -1.90 -19.25 -9.04
N ALA A 385 -2.96 -19.20 -8.22
CA ALA A 385 -4.33 -19.21 -8.73
C ALA A 385 -4.60 -17.99 -9.65
N THR A 386 -4.19 -16.80 -9.21
CA THR A 386 -4.31 -15.59 -10.03
C THR A 386 -3.50 -15.70 -11.32
N MET A 387 -2.27 -16.20 -11.27
CA MET A 387 -1.44 -16.35 -12.47
C MET A 387 -1.96 -17.42 -13.43
N GLN A 388 -2.65 -18.45 -12.95
CA GLN A 388 -3.34 -19.42 -13.83
C GLN A 388 -4.43 -18.70 -14.65
N GLU A 389 -5.26 -17.87 -14.03
CA GLU A 389 -6.27 -17.07 -14.74
C GLU A 389 -5.62 -16.10 -15.74
N VAL A 390 -4.56 -15.40 -15.31
CA VAL A 390 -3.82 -14.46 -16.16
C VAL A 390 -3.23 -15.17 -17.38
N ARG A 391 -2.51 -16.26 -17.18
CA ARG A 391 -1.89 -17.04 -18.29
C ARG A 391 -2.95 -17.57 -19.24
N ALA A 392 -4.08 -18.06 -18.73
CA ALA A 392 -5.19 -18.51 -19.55
C ALA A 392 -5.78 -17.38 -20.40
N ALA A 393 -5.96 -16.18 -19.80
CA ALA A 393 -6.49 -15.02 -20.50
C ALA A 393 -5.56 -14.52 -21.63
N VAL A 394 -4.24 -14.44 -21.35
CA VAL A 394 -3.24 -14.03 -22.36
C VAL A 394 -2.86 -15.15 -23.33
N LYS A 395 -3.41 -16.37 -23.16
CA LYS A 395 -3.12 -17.57 -23.98
C LYS A 395 -1.66 -18.03 -23.90
N LEU A 396 -1.02 -17.77 -22.78
CA LEU A 396 0.22 -18.42 -22.39
C LEU A 396 -0.16 -19.73 -21.70
N THR A 397 0.27 -20.84 -22.24
CA THR A 397 -0.12 -22.22 -21.81
C THR A 397 0.24 -22.52 -20.38
#